data_6bbb7d3434183ffcf0821cbed3a9bb69
#
_entry.id   6bbb7d3434183ffcf0821cbed3a9bb69
#
_cell.length_a   1.000
_cell.length_b   1.000
_cell.length_c   1.000
_cell.angle_alpha   90.00
_cell.angle_beta   90.00
_cell.angle_gamma   90.00
#
_symmetry.space_group_name_H-M   'P 1'
#
loop_
_entity.id
_entity.type
_entity.pdbx_description
1 polymer ?
#
loop_
_entity_poly.entity_id
_entity_poly.type
_entity_poly.pdbx_seq_one_letter_code
_entity_poly.pdbx_strand_id
1 'polypeptide(L)'
;MAAHHRQNTAGRRKVQVSYVIRDEVEKYNRNGVNALQLDPALNRLFTAGRDSIIRIWSVNQHKQDPYIASMEHHTDWVNDIVLCCNGKTLISASSDTTVKVWNAHKGFCMSTLRTHKYVCSVTGLCKSLSVCQG
;
A
#
# COMPACT_ATOMS: atom_id res chain seq x y z
N MET A 1 35.98 21.69 16.96
CA MET A 1 36.22 21.31 16.81
C MET A 1 36.22 20.95 16.65
N ALA A 2 35.75 21.17 16.56
CA ALA A 2 35.76 20.72 16.22
C ALA A 2 35.63 20.34 15.85
N ALA A 3 35.48 20.57 15.60
CA ALA A 3 35.49 20.09 15.15
C ALA A 3 35.35 19.50 14.90
N HIS A 4 35.52 19.59 14.74
CA HIS A 4 35.58 18.87 14.42
C HIS A 4 35.14 18.36 14.33
N HIS A 5 35.09 18.47 14.18
CA HIS A 5 34.93 17.86 13.94
C HIS A 5 34.31 17.70 13.70
N ARG A 6 34.27 17.97 13.51
CA ARG A 6 33.99 17.73 13.10
C ARG A 6 33.63 17.57 12.50
N GLN A 7 33.57 17.64 12.13
CA GLN A 7 33.45 17.34 11.36
C GLN A 7 33.40 16.61 10.93
N ASN A 8 33.34 16.08 10.41
CA ASN A 8 33.32 15.31 9.94
C ASN A 8 32.81 14.21 9.81
N THR A 9 32.59 13.67 9.14
CA THR A 9 31.96 12.47 9.68
C THR A 9 30.44 12.48 9.56
N ALA A 10 29.88 13.51 9.14
CA ALA A 10 28.44 13.71 9.12
C ALA A 10 27.69 12.85 8.10
N GLY A 11 28.36 12.40 7.04
CA GLY A 11 27.68 11.71 5.94
C GLY A 11 26.97 10.40 6.32
N ARG A 12 27.59 9.61 7.15
CA ARG A 12 27.02 8.31 7.53
C ARG A 12 25.75 8.45 8.34
N ARG A 13 25.73 9.40 9.26
CA ARG A 13 24.54 9.63 10.08
C ARG A 13 23.37 10.13 9.29
N LYS A 14 23.62 10.91 8.26
CA LYS A 14 22.56 11.42 7.40
C LYS A 14 21.78 10.29 6.74
N VAL A 15 22.48 9.27 6.27
CA VAL A 15 21.80 8.14 5.62
C VAL A 15 20.89 7.42 6.57
N GLN A 16 21.34 7.14 7.79
CA GLN A 16 20.50 6.45 8.78
C GLN A 16 19.30 7.28 9.20
N VAL A 17 19.51 8.55 9.43
CA VAL A 17 18.44 9.47 9.82
C VAL A 17 17.38 9.57 8.72
N SER A 18 17.81 9.67 7.47
CA SER A 18 16.87 9.73 6.35
C SER A 18 15.99 8.50 6.27
N TYR A 19 16.56 7.36 6.54
CA TYR A 19 15.84 6.09 6.48
C TYR A 19 14.74 6.02 7.53
N VAL A 20 15.05 6.39 8.77
CA VAL A 20 14.08 6.40 9.85
C VAL A 20 12.97 7.42 9.61
N ILE A 21 13.33 8.61 9.15
CA ILE A 21 12.37 9.67 8.85
C ILE A 21 11.39 9.22 7.78
N ARG A 22 11.85 8.51 6.77
CA ARG A 22 10.97 8.03 5.71
C ARG A 22 9.89 7.12 6.26
N ASP A 23 10.23 6.20 7.13
CA ASP A 23 9.27 5.29 7.71
C ASP A 23 8.21 6.02 8.53
N GLU A 24 8.58 7.08 9.20
CA GLU A 24 7.66 7.87 10.00
C GLU A 24 6.73 8.74 9.16
N VAL A 25 7.23 9.29 8.05
CA VAL A 25 6.45 10.26 7.28
C VAL A 25 5.61 9.62 6.18
N GLU A 26 5.80 8.35 5.92
CA GLU A 26 5.09 7.67 4.83
C GLU A 26 3.77 7.04 5.25
N LYS A 27 3.18 7.52 6.34
CA LYS A 27 1.89 7.03 6.81
C LYS A 27 0.73 7.49 5.93
N TYR A 28 0.88 8.58 5.20
CA TYR A 28 -0.25 9.20 4.50
C TYR A 28 -0.03 9.24 2.99
N ASN A 29 -1.13 9.19 2.25
CA ASN A 29 -1.11 9.28 0.80
C ASN A 29 -0.85 10.73 0.40
N ARG A 30 0.40 11.08 0.15
CA ARG A 30 0.77 12.47 -0.16
C ARG A 30 0.47 12.87 -1.59
N ASN A 31 0.57 11.94 -2.52
CA ASN A 31 0.47 12.23 -3.95
C ASN A 31 -0.91 11.98 -4.52
N GLY A 32 -1.86 11.71 -3.66
CA GLY A 32 -3.25 11.50 -4.06
C GLY A 32 -3.66 10.05 -4.01
N VAL A 33 -4.93 9.84 -3.70
CA VAL A 33 -5.57 8.54 -3.64
C VAL A 33 -6.31 8.30 -4.93
N ASN A 34 -6.03 7.19 -5.61
CA ASN A 34 -6.70 6.81 -6.85
C ASN A 34 -7.86 5.84 -6.61
N ALA A 35 -7.79 5.03 -5.56
CA ALA A 35 -8.79 4.01 -5.30
C ALA A 35 -8.90 3.72 -3.81
N LEU A 36 -10.09 3.32 -3.40
CA LEU A 36 -10.33 2.89 -2.02
C LEU A 36 -11.36 1.77 -1.97
N GLN A 37 -11.27 0.95 -0.94
CA GLN A 37 -12.20 -0.14 -0.67
C GLN A 37 -12.47 -0.24 0.82
N LEU A 38 -13.72 -0.39 1.18
CA LEU A 38 -14.14 -0.54 2.59
C LEU A 38 -14.43 -2.01 2.89
N ASP A 39 -13.87 -2.50 3.97
CA ASP A 39 -14.23 -3.79 4.57
C ASP A 39 -15.07 -3.52 5.82
N PRO A 40 -16.39 -3.61 5.73
CA PRO A 40 -17.24 -3.31 6.88
C PRO A 40 -17.17 -4.36 7.98
N ALA A 41 -16.82 -5.59 7.65
CA ALA A 41 -16.76 -6.68 8.63
C ALA A 41 -15.66 -6.43 9.67
N LEU A 42 -14.52 -5.92 9.25
CA LEU A 42 -13.39 -5.62 10.13
C LEU A 42 -13.18 -4.13 10.36
N ASN A 43 -14.09 -3.29 9.89
CA ASN A 43 -14.00 -1.83 10.00
C ASN A 43 -12.66 -1.31 9.50
N ARG A 44 -12.27 -1.74 8.29
CA ARG A 44 -11.01 -1.32 7.67
C ARG A 44 -11.25 -0.68 6.33
N LEU A 45 -10.43 0.32 6.02
CA LEU A 45 -10.41 1.00 4.74
C LEU A 45 -9.05 0.76 4.09
N PHE A 46 -9.08 0.37 2.81
CA PHE A 46 -7.89 0.26 1.98
C PHE A 46 -7.83 1.45 1.04
N THR A 47 -6.71 2.13 1.01
CA THR A 47 -6.48 3.24 0.08
C THR A 47 -5.22 2.99 -0.73
N ALA A 48 -5.24 3.40 -1.99
CA ALA A 48 -4.12 3.20 -2.89
C ALA A 48 -3.96 4.44 -3.77
N GLY A 49 -2.72 4.77 -4.10
CA GLY A 49 -2.50 6.01 -4.81
C GLY A 49 -1.22 6.09 -5.61
N ARG A 50 -0.86 7.33 -5.92
CA ARG A 50 0.25 7.66 -6.81
C ARG A 50 1.62 7.47 -6.18
N ASP A 51 1.68 7.24 -4.89
CA ASP A 51 2.93 6.91 -4.21
C ASP A 51 3.26 5.41 -4.23
N SER A 52 2.50 4.62 -4.99
CA SER A 52 2.66 3.17 -5.17
C SER A 52 2.34 2.33 -3.94
N ILE A 53 1.81 2.92 -2.90
CA ILE A 53 1.57 2.24 -1.62
C ILE A 53 0.09 2.03 -1.41
N ILE A 54 -0.28 0.85 -0.94
CA ILE A 54 -1.64 0.54 -0.48
C ILE A 54 -1.61 0.60 1.04
N ARG A 55 -2.48 1.40 1.63
CA ARG A 55 -2.54 1.58 3.08
C ARG A 55 -3.83 1.02 3.63
N ILE A 56 -3.74 0.50 4.85
CA ILE A 56 -4.87 -0.05 5.59
C ILE A 56 -5.14 0.86 6.79
N TRP A 57 -6.38 1.27 6.92
CA TRP A 57 -6.83 2.18 7.97
C TRP A 57 -7.95 1.55 8.77
N SER A 58 -8.03 1.86 10.05
CA SER A 58 -9.19 1.56 10.88
C SER A 58 -10.22 2.66 10.71
N VAL A 59 -11.47 2.29 10.44
CA VAL A 59 -12.58 3.25 10.44
C VAL A 59 -13.33 3.27 11.77
N ASN A 60 -12.77 2.65 12.79
CA ASN A 60 -13.33 2.66 14.12
C ASN A 60 -13.15 4.04 14.74
N GLN A 61 -14.26 4.70 15.07
CA GLN A 61 -14.28 6.07 15.57
C GLN A 61 -13.57 6.25 16.90
N HIS A 62 -13.39 5.18 17.65
CA HIS A 62 -12.76 5.26 18.97
C HIS A 62 -11.23 5.13 18.92
N LYS A 63 -10.67 4.94 17.75
CA LYS A 63 -9.23 4.78 17.58
C LYS A 63 -8.58 6.13 17.31
N GLN A 64 -7.60 6.50 18.13
CA GLN A 64 -6.91 7.78 17.96
C GLN A 64 -6.01 7.79 16.74
N ASP A 65 -5.30 6.69 16.47
CA ASP A 65 -4.48 6.56 15.26
C ASP A 65 -5.16 5.56 14.34
N PRO A 66 -5.72 6.04 13.23
CA PRO A 66 -6.42 5.16 12.30
C PRO A 66 -5.50 4.29 11.45
N TYR A 67 -4.23 4.62 11.36
CA TYR A 67 -3.30 3.88 10.52
C TYR A 67 -3.04 2.48 11.06
N ILE A 68 -3.11 1.46 10.18
CA ILE A 68 -2.85 0.06 10.56
C ILE A 68 -1.55 -0.43 9.91
N ALA A 69 -1.44 -0.37 8.59
CA ALA A 69 -0.31 -0.95 7.88
C ALA A 69 -0.21 -0.43 6.45
N SER A 70 0.93 -0.69 5.82
CA SER A 70 1.19 -0.41 4.41
C SER A 70 1.59 -1.67 3.67
N MET A 71 1.20 -1.76 2.39
CA MET A 71 1.57 -2.82 1.47
C MET A 71 2.37 -2.19 0.33
N GLU A 72 3.68 -2.46 0.28
CA GLU A 72 4.64 -1.66 -0.47
C GLU A 72 5.41 -2.50 -1.50
N HIS A 73 4.72 -3.15 -2.42
CA HIS A 73 5.38 -3.97 -3.45
C HIS A 73 5.22 -3.43 -4.88
N HIS A 74 4.29 -2.50 -5.10
CA HIS A 74 4.20 -1.81 -6.38
C HIS A 74 5.31 -0.78 -6.52
N THR A 75 5.76 -0.55 -7.75
CA THR A 75 6.84 0.39 -8.05
C THR A 75 6.38 1.62 -8.80
N ASP A 76 5.09 1.75 -9.08
CA ASP A 76 4.49 2.90 -9.73
C ASP A 76 3.05 3.06 -9.21
N TRP A 77 2.32 4.06 -9.71
CA TRP A 77 0.96 4.37 -9.28
C TRP A 77 0.10 3.13 -9.18
N VAL A 78 -0.59 3.00 -8.07
CA VAL A 78 -1.67 2.03 -7.94
C VAL A 78 -2.94 2.71 -8.44
N ASN A 79 -3.51 2.17 -9.49
CA ASN A 79 -4.64 2.80 -10.19
C ASN A 79 -5.99 2.33 -9.66
N ASP A 80 -6.06 1.08 -9.23
CA ASP A 80 -7.32 0.49 -8.77
C ASP A 80 -7.06 -0.63 -7.78
N ILE A 81 -7.98 -0.80 -6.86
CA ILE A 81 -7.98 -1.94 -5.92
C ILE A 81 -9.39 -2.49 -5.80
N VAL A 82 -9.50 -3.78 -5.56
CA VAL A 82 -10.78 -4.42 -5.30
C VAL A 82 -10.62 -5.43 -4.18
N LEU A 83 -11.58 -5.44 -3.28
CA LEU A 83 -11.64 -6.38 -2.17
C LEU A 83 -12.63 -7.50 -2.52
N CYS A 84 -12.22 -8.74 -2.33
CA CYS A 84 -13.05 -9.89 -2.67
C CYS A 84 -12.86 -11.03 -1.67
N CYS A 85 -13.57 -12.14 -1.91
CA CYS A 85 -13.49 -13.32 -1.05
C CYS A 85 -13.83 -12.99 0.42
N ASN A 86 -14.93 -12.27 0.63
CA ASN A 86 -15.39 -11.84 1.95
C ASN A 86 -14.31 -11.04 2.72
N GLY A 87 -13.60 -10.16 2.03
CA GLY A 87 -12.57 -9.32 2.64
C GLY A 87 -11.23 -10.00 2.88
N LYS A 88 -11.05 -11.22 2.43
CA LYS A 88 -9.79 -11.96 2.63
C LYS A 88 -8.72 -11.59 1.62
N THR A 89 -9.13 -11.19 0.41
CA THR A 89 -8.23 -10.97 -0.71
C THR A 89 -8.41 -9.57 -1.26
N LEU A 90 -7.31 -8.87 -1.45
CA LEU A 90 -7.27 -7.59 -2.16
C LEU A 90 -6.51 -7.79 -3.47
N ILE A 91 -7.03 -7.23 -4.54
CA ILE A 91 -6.36 -7.24 -5.85
C ILE A 91 -6.08 -5.80 -6.24
N SER A 92 -4.87 -5.54 -6.70
CA SER A 92 -4.47 -4.19 -7.10
C SER A 92 -3.94 -4.17 -8.53
N ALA A 93 -4.20 -3.07 -9.22
CA ALA A 93 -3.71 -2.81 -10.57
C ALA A 93 -2.81 -1.58 -10.55
N SER A 94 -1.67 -1.67 -11.22
CA SER A 94 -0.67 -0.60 -11.17
C SER A 94 -0.14 -0.23 -12.55
N SER A 95 0.33 1.00 -12.64
CA SER A 95 1.08 1.50 -13.79
C SER A 95 2.46 0.82 -13.93
N ASP A 96 2.89 0.07 -12.93
CA ASP A 96 4.09 -0.76 -13.03
C ASP A 96 3.89 -2.01 -13.91
N THR A 97 2.74 -2.12 -14.57
CA THR A 97 2.34 -3.22 -15.46
C THR A 97 2.01 -4.51 -14.73
N THR A 98 1.78 -4.46 -13.44
CA THR A 98 1.42 -5.66 -12.67
C THR A 98 0.05 -5.56 -12.05
N VAL A 99 -0.54 -6.72 -11.86
CA VAL A 99 -1.68 -6.94 -10.97
C VAL A 99 -1.17 -7.78 -9.82
N LYS A 100 -1.42 -7.35 -8.59
CA LYS A 100 -0.99 -8.08 -7.42
C LYS A 100 -2.19 -8.55 -6.60
N VAL A 101 -2.04 -9.75 -6.06
CA VAL A 101 -3.04 -10.38 -5.20
C VAL A 101 -2.46 -10.43 -3.80
N TRP A 102 -3.20 -9.88 -2.84
CA TRP A 102 -2.73 -9.71 -1.47
C TRP A 102 -3.62 -10.46 -0.49
N ASN A 103 -3.02 -10.95 0.57
CA ASN A 103 -3.78 -11.36 1.74
C ASN A 103 -4.19 -10.08 2.48
N ALA A 104 -5.49 -9.74 2.43
CA ALA A 104 -5.98 -8.49 2.97
C ALA A 104 -5.95 -8.44 4.50
N HIS A 105 -6.02 -9.58 5.15
CA HIS A 105 -5.99 -9.64 6.62
C HIS A 105 -4.59 -9.45 7.18
N LYS A 106 -3.59 -10.04 6.54
CA LYS A 106 -2.20 -10.02 7.00
C LYS A 106 -1.34 -8.99 6.29
N GLY A 107 -1.78 -8.51 5.12
CA GLY A 107 -1.11 -7.42 4.43
C GLY A 107 0.13 -7.80 3.62
N PHE A 108 0.23 -9.05 3.14
CA PHE A 108 1.36 -9.45 2.30
C PHE A 108 0.90 -9.83 0.89
N CYS A 109 1.82 -9.68 -0.06
CA CYS A 109 1.58 -10.02 -1.46
C CYS A 109 1.69 -11.53 -1.66
N MET A 110 0.61 -12.13 -2.16
CA MET A 110 0.58 -13.57 -2.44
C MET A 110 1.02 -13.90 -3.85
N SER A 111 0.71 -13.03 -4.83
CA SER A 111 0.98 -13.30 -6.23
C SER A 111 1.11 -12.02 -7.02
N THR A 112 1.91 -12.08 -8.10
CA THR A 112 2.08 -10.98 -9.03
C THR A 112 1.86 -11.49 -10.44
N LEU A 113 0.95 -10.84 -11.16
CA LEU A 113 0.67 -11.11 -12.57
C LEU A 113 1.23 -9.96 -13.38
N ARG A 114 2.08 -10.26 -14.35
CA ARG A 114 2.67 -9.23 -15.21
C ARG A 114 1.88 -9.13 -16.51
N THR A 115 1.71 -7.90 -16.96
CA THR A 115 1.04 -7.59 -18.23
C THR A 115 2.00 -6.81 -19.11
N HIS A 116 1.63 -6.67 -20.41
CA HIS A 116 2.44 -5.90 -21.35
C HIS A 116 2.09 -4.42 -21.37
N LYS A 117 1.02 -4.01 -20.69
CA LYS A 117 0.51 -2.64 -20.68
C LYS A 117 0.12 -2.24 -19.27
N TYR A 118 -0.11 -0.95 -19.07
CA TYR A 118 -0.63 -0.46 -17.81
C TYR A 118 -1.94 -1.14 -17.47
N VAL A 119 -2.09 -1.49 -16.21
CA VAL A 119 -3.35 -2.01 -15.71
C VAL A 119 -4.07 -0.90 -14.98
N CYS A 120 -5.24 -0.52 -15.50
CA CYS A 120 -6.01 0.60 -14.96
C CYS A 120 -7.14 0.18 -14.04
N SER A 121 -7.63 -1.05 -14.17
CA SER A 121 -8.78 -1.50 -13.38
C SER A 121 -8.78 -3.01 -13.20
N VAL A 122 -9.22 -3.44 -12.02
CA VAL A 122 -9.33 -4.84 -11.66
C VAL A 122 -10.75 -5.22 -11.20
N THR A 123 -11.71 -4.33 -11.41
CA THR A 123 -13.07 -4.52 -10.92
C THR A 123 -13.70 -5.82 -11.39
N GLY A 124 -13.47 -6.19 -12.65
CA GLY A 124 -14.02 -7.44 -13.19
C GLY A 124 -13.43 -8.71 -12.59
N LEU A 125 -12.20 -8.65 -12.10
CA LEU A 125 -11.53 -9.82 -11.54
C LEU A 125 -12.18 -10.30 -10.24
N CYS A 126 -12.75 -9.40 -9.47
CA CYS A 126 -13.42 -9.74 -8.23
C CYS A 126 -14.56 -10.73 -8.45
N LYS A 127 -15.38 -10.48 -9.47
CA LYS A 127 -16.52 -11.35 -9.80
C LYS A 127 -16.05 -12.74 -10.21
N SER A 128 -15.02 -12.82 -11.03
CA SER A 128 -14.45 -14.10 -11.48
C SER A 128 -13.94 -14.92 -10.29
N LEU A 129 -13.23 -14.28 -9.38
CA LEU A 129 -12.70 -14.95 -8.21
C LEU A 129 -13.80 -15.40 -7.26
N SER A 130 -14.84 -14.61 -7.09
CA SER A 130 -15.99 -14.97 -6.26
C SER A 130 -16.69 -16.21 -6.80
N VAL A 131 -16.85 -16.32 -8.09
CA VAL A 131 -17.45 -17.49 -8.74
C VAL A 131 -16.57 -18.72 -8.51
N CYS A 132 -15.28 -18.60 -8.65
CA CYS A 132 -14.36 -19.72 -8.41
C CYS A 132 -14.34 -20.17 -6.96
N GLN A 133 -14.57 -19.26 -6.03
CA GLN A 133 -14.60 -19.56 -4.61
C GLN A 133 -15.94 -20.15 -4.14
N GLY A 134 -16.98 -19.80 -4.85
CA GLY A 134 -18.31 -20.28 -4.51
C GLY A 134 -18.50 -21.75 -4.83
#